data_ff7cee8d599272e7654c44d847f3565b
#
_entry.id   ff7cee8d599272e7654c44d847f3565b
#
_cell.length_a   1.000
_cell.length_b   1.000
_cell.length_c   1.000
_cell.angle_alpha   90.00
_cell.angle_beta   90.00
_cell.angle_gamma   90.00
#
_symmetry.space_group_name_H-M   'P 1'
#
loop_
_entity.id
_entity.type
_entity.pdbx_description
1 polymer ?
#
loop_
_entity_poly.entity_id
_entity_poly.type
_entity_poly.pdbx_seq_one_letter_code
_entity_poly.pdbx_strand_id
1 'polypeptide(L)'
;SAGRGIEHTEGNTSDTSNRYLQLWIQPNVLDTEPTHDWHQFTRKEKLNQFCDITAKLPIKQDARLLSGIFDVNFSFDLSGDRKYYLYVINNSCTINNIDVVEGDGLSFTSESELFISNSNNCEIILFDLFNR
;
A
#
# COMPACT_ATOMS: atom_id res chain seq x y z
N SER A 1 -7.25 -6.92 -11.76
CA SER A 1 -7.20 -8.31 -11.29
C SER A 1 -6.89 -9.25 -12.45
N ALA A 2 -5.88 -10.10 -12.29
CA ALA A 2 -5.46 -11.03 -13.33
C ALA A 2 -6.49 -12.15 -13.59
N GLY A 3 -7.39 -12.44 -12.64
CA GLY A 3 -8.39 -13.49 -12.79
C GLY A 3 -7.76 -14.83 -13.20
N ARG A 4 -8.22 -15.39 -14.31
CA ARG A 4 -7.68 -16.62 -14.92
C ARG A 4 -6.39 -16.41 -15.73
N GLY A 5 -5.85 -15.22 -15.76
CA GLY A 5 -4.59 -14.85 -16.42
C GLY A 5 -4.74 -13.64 -17.33
N ILE A 6 -3.69 -12.83 -17.39
CA ILE A 6 -3.54 -11.71 -18.31
C ILE A 6 -2.09 -11.69 -18.83
N GLU A 7 -1.92 -11.15 -20.02
CA GLU A 7 -0.64 -10.68 -20.53
C GLU A 7 -0.67 -9.16 -20.64
N HIS A 8 0.39 -8.50 -20.24
CA HIS A 8 0.54 -7.06 -20.36
C HIS A 8 1.98 -6.67 -20.62
N THR A 9 2.17 -5.47 -21.13
CA THR A 9 3.47 -4.84 -21.29
C THR A 9 3.51 -3.55 -20.49
N GLU A 10 4.68 -3.23 -19.97
CA GLU A 10 4.94 -1.97 -19.28
C GLU A 10 5.99 -1.19 -20.06
N GLY A 11 5.75 0.09 -20.25
CA GLY A 11 6.66 0.94 -21.01
C GLY A 11 6.62 2.38 -20.52
N ASN A 12 7.78 3.01 -20.56
CA ASN A 12 7.91 4.44 -20.30
C ASN A 12 8.00 5.18 -21.64
N THR A 13 7.00 5.99 -21.93
CA THR A 13 6.92 6.81 -23.15
C THR A 13 7.41 8.24 -22.95
N SER A 14 7.88 8.59 -21.76
CA SER A 14 8.45 9.92 -21.46
C SER A 14 9.95 9.95 -21.68
N ASP A 15 10.50 11.17 -21.83
CA ASP A 15 11.95 11.41 -21.95
C ASP A 15 12.69 11.35 -20.60
N THR A 16 11.97 11.08 -19.52
CA THR A 16 12.52 10.99 -18.16
C THR A 16 12.33 9.60 -17.58
N SER A 17 13.22 9.20 -16.67
CA SER A 17 13.11 7.94 -15.96
C SER A 17 11.84 7.88 -15.11
N ASN A 18 11.15 6.75 -15.14
CA ASN A 18 10.04 6.42 -14.27
C ASN A 18 10.44 5.34 -13.27
N ARG A 19 9.83 5.41 -12.09
CA ARG A 19 9.89 4.35 -11.09
C ARG A 19 8.47 3.90 -10.77
N TYR A 20 8.25 2.60 -10.75
CA TYR A 20 6.96 2.00 -10.42
C TYR A 20 7.13 0.82 -9.49
N LEU A 21 6.06 0.44 -8.82
CA LEU A 21 5.96 -0.77 -8.02
C LEU A 21 4.94 -1.70 -8.67
N GLN A 22 5.30 -2.97 -8.82
CA GLN A 22 4.37 -4.02 -9.18
C GLN A 22 4.01 -4.80 -7.92
N LEU A 23 2.74 -4.76 -7.55
CA LEU A 23 2.23 -5.39 -6.33
C LEU A 23 1.39 -6.61 -6.69
N TRP A 24 1.63 -7.70 -5.97
CA TRP A 24 0.92 -8.96 -6.18
C TRP A 24 0.14 -9.32 -4.91
N ILE A 25 -1.19 -9.43 -5.03
CA ILE A 25 -2.07 -9.94 -3.98
C ILE A 25 -2.81 -11.13 -4.56
N GLN A 26 -2.61 -12.32 -3.98
CA GLN A 26 -3.27 -13.51 -4.44
C GLN A 26 -4.78 -13.41 -4.20
N PRO A 27 -5.64 -13.66 -5.21
CA PRO A 27 -7.09 -13.64 -5.03
C PRO A 27 -7.57 -14.83 -4.17
N ASN A 28 -8.71 -14.67 -3.53
CA ASN A 28 -9.40 -15.74 -2.79
C ASN A 28 -10.46 -16.47 -3.64
N VAL A 29 -10.62 -16.06 -4.90
CA VAL A 29 -11.55 -16.66 -5.87
C VAL A 29 -10.75 -17.06 -7.10
N LEU A 30 -10.93 -18.31 -7.56
CA LEU A 30 -10.26 -18.86 -8.73
C LEU A 30 -11.08 -18.62 -10.01
N ASP A 31 -10.42 -18.70 -11.16
CA ASP A 31 -11.00 -18.73 -12.51
C ASP A 31 -11.98 -17.59 -12.83
N THR A 32 -11.74 -16.43 -12.26
CA THR A 32 -12.58 -15.26 -12.53
C THR A 32 -12.13 -14.54 -13.81
N GLU A 33 -13.06 -13.81 -14.44
CA GLU A 33 -12.70 -12.93 -15.56
C GLU A 33 -11.65 -11.89 -15.12
N PRO A 34 -10.61 -11.69 -15.95
CA PRO A 34 -9.65 -10.60 -15.73
C PRO A 34 -10.34 -9.24 -15.76
N THR A 35 -9.88 -8.34 -14.94
CA THR A 35 -10.34 -6.95 -14.93
C THR A 35 -9.14 -6.02 -14.97
N HIS A 36 -9.25 -4.95 -15.75
CA HIS A 36 -8.27 -3.89 -15.85
C HIS A 36 -8.94 -2.56 -15.61
N ASP A 37 -8.35 -1.75 -14.74
CA ASP A 37 -8.82 -0.40 -14.45
C ASP A 37 -7.62 0.45 -14.01
N TRP A 38 -7.77 1.76 -14.00
CA TRP A 38 -6.76 2.68 -13.52
C TRP A 38 -7.40 3.86 -12.78
N HIS A 39 -6.68 4.41 -11.83
CA HIS A 39 -7.09 5.60 -11.10
C HIS A 39 -5.87 6.42 -10.69
N GLN A 40 -5.95 7.73 -10.82
CA GLN A 40 -4.91 8.65 -10.38
C GLN A 40 -5.24 9.19 -8.99
N PHE A 41 -4.47 8.77 -7.99
CA PHE A 41 -4.55 9.28 -6.63
C PHE A 41 -3.64 10.49 -6.49
N THR A 42 -4.21 11.63 -6.15
CA THR A 42 -3.47 12.88 -5.99
C THR A 42 -2.67 12.88 -4.68
N ARG A 43 -1.62 13.71 -4.62
CA ARG A 43 -0.88 13.92 -3.38
C ARG A 43 -1.80 14.38 -2.23
N LYS A 44 -2.79 15.23 -2.52
CA LYS A 44 -3.74 15.75 -1.53
C LYS A 44 -4.55 14.63 -0.85
N GLU A 45 -4.93 13.61 -1.59
CA GLU A 45 -5.69 12.47 -1.05
C GLU A 45 -4.85 11.59 -0.11
N LYS A 46 -3.53 11.64 -0.26
CA LYS A 46 -2.58 10.83 0.51
C LYS A 46 -1.86 11.59 1.63
N LEU A 47 -1.88 12.92 1.61
CA LEU A 47 -1.08 13.73 2.54
C LEU A 47 -1.65 13.67 3.95
N ASN A 48 -0.83 13.17 4.89
CA ASN A 48 -1.13 13.00 6.32
C ASN A 48 -2.40 12.18 6.60
N GLN A 49 -2.68 11.23 5.71
CA GLN A 49 -3.77 10.28 5.85
C GLN A 49 -3.52 9.06 4.96
N PHE A 50 -4.17 7.95 5.25
CA PHE A 50 -4.22 6.82 4.34
C PHE A 50 -5.38 6.96 3.36
N CYS A 51 -5.08 6.84 2.07
CA CYS A 51 -6.03 6.73 0.99
C CYS A 51 -6.24 5.25 0.65
N ASP A 52 -7.47 4.76 0.67
CA ASP A 52 -7.78 3.38 0.30
C ASP A 52 -7.80 3.23 -1.23
N ILE A 53 -6.75 2.62 -1.77
CA ILE A 53 -6.61 2.36 -3.20
C ILE A 53 -7.64 1.33 -3.65
N THR A 54 -7.90 0.31 -2.84
CA THR A 54 -8.81 -0.79 -3.18
C THR A 54 -10.28 -0.38 -3.18
N ALA A 55 -10.63 0.74 -2.55
CA ALA A 55 -11.97 1.33 -2.66
C ALA A 55 -12.28 1.85 -4.08
N LYS A 56 -11.25 2.21 -4.85
CA LYS A 56 -11.37 2.67 -6.25
C LYS A 56 -10.98 1.60 -7.26
N LEU A 57 -10.02 0.77 -6.90
CA LEU A 57 -9.49 -0.32 -7.73
C LEU A 57 -9.71 -1.65 -7.00
N PRO A 58 -10.95 -2.19 -7.01
CA PRO A 58 -11.30 -3.35 -6.20
C PRO A 58 -10.52 -4.59 -6.62
N ILE A 59 -10.12 -5.36 -5.63
CA ILE A 59 -9.44 -6.65 -5.80
C ILE A 59 -10.31 -7.80 -5.33
N LYS A 60 -10.00 -9.02 -5.78
CA LYS A 60 -10.75 -10.24 -5.40
C LYS A 60 -10.06 -10.94 -4.23
N GLN A 61 -9.93 -10.22 -3.14
CA GLN A 61 -9.37 -10.72 -1.89
C GLN A 61 -9.93 -9.89 -0.72
N ASP A 62 -10.04 -10.50 0.46
CA ASP A 62 -10.27 -9.79 1.71
C ASP A 62 -8.98 -9.10 2.15
N ALA A 63 -8.67 -8.02 1.47
CA ALA A 63 -7.51 -7.19 1.70
C ALA A 63 -7.78 -5.75 1.30
N ARG A 64 -7.10 -4.82 1.95
CA ARG A 64 -7.06 -3.41 1.54
C ARG A 64 -5.62 -3.00 1.25
N LEU A 65 -5.47 -2.12 0.29
CA LEU A 65 -4.21 -1.46 -0.02
C LEU A 65 -4.38 0.02 0.25
N LEU A 66 -3.63 0.52 1.23
CA LEU A 66 -3.67 1.90 1.67
C LEU A 66 -2.37 2.61 1.28
N SER A 67 -2.45 3.84 0.81
CA SER A 67 -1.28 4.66 0.49
C SER A 67 -1.34 5.99 1.22
N GLY A 68 -0.23 6.42 1.81
CA GLY A 68 -0.13 7.69 2.51
C GLY A 68 1.23 8.36 2.35
N ILE A 69 1.26 9.69 2.50
CA ILE A 69 2.47 10.52 2.55
C ILE A 69 2.41 11.32 3.84
N PHE A 70 3.41 11.15 4.69
CA PHE A 70 3.39 11.73 6.04
C PHE A 70 4.54 12.73 6.23
N ASP A 71 4.22 13.90 6.74
CA ASP A 71 5.16 14.94 7.16
C ASP A 71 4.85 15.46 8.58
N VAL A 72 3.83 14.91 9.23
CA VAL A 72 3.49 15.11 10.63
C VAL A 72 3.24 13.77 11.32
N ASN A 73 3.18 13.76 12.64
CA ASN A 73 2.81 12.57 13.40
C ASN A 73 1.40 12.13 13.06
N PHE A 74 1.22 10.82 12.91
CA PHE A 74 -0.06 10.24 12.52
C PHE A 74 -0.27 8.90 13.21
N SER A 75 -1.49 8.68 13.70
CA SER A 75 -1.93 7.40 14.26
C SER A 75 -2.99 6.77 13.38
N PHE A 76 -2.92 5.46 13.23
CA PHE A 76 -3.89 4.66 12.51
C PHE A 76 -4.23 3.41 13.32
N ASP A 77 -5.53 3.22 13.60
CA ASP A 77 -6.01 2.07 14.36
C ASP A 77 -5.89 0.79 13.53
N LEU A 78 -5.26 -0.22 14.11
CA LEU A 78 -5.13 -1.55 13.55
C LEU A 78 -6.11 -2.50 14.20
N SER A 79 -6.66 -3.43 13.42
CA SER A 79 -7.49 -4.50 13.93
C SER A 79 -6.63 -5.69 14.35
N GLY A 80 -6.77 -6.15 15.59
CA GLY A 80 -5.94 -7.23 16.15
C GLY A 80 -6.17 -8.60 15.50
N ASP A 81 -7.24 -8.75 14.72
CA ASP A 81 -7.57 -9.98 13.97
C ASP A 81 -7.06 -9.97 12.52
N ARG A 82 -6.33 -8.93 12.13
CA ARG A 82 -5.76 -8.80 10.80
C ARG A 82 -4.23 -8.81 10.82
N LYS A 83 -3.62 -9.06 9.67
CA LYS A 83 -2.17 -8.92 9.44
C LYS A 83 -1.91 -7.69 8.60
N TYR A 84 -0.86 -6.97 8.94
CA TYR A 84 -0.45 -5.79 8.21
C TYR A 84 0.98 -5.94 7.71
N TYR A 85 1.22 -5.44 6.50
CA TYR A 85 2.56 -5.27 5.95
C TYR A 85 2.70 -3.86 5.41
N LEU A 86 3.74 -3.17 5.85
CA LEU A 86 4.05 -1.80 5.44
C LEU A 86 5.33 -1.82 4.60
N TYR A 87 5.33 -1.03 3.53
CA TYR A 87 6.51 -0.81 2.69
C TYR A 87 6.76 0.69 2.51
N VAL A 88 8.00 1.13 2.74
CA VAL A 88 8.42 2.52 2.58
C VAL A 88 8.86 2.77 1.13
N ILE A 89 8.09 3.58 0.41
CA ILE A 89 8.34 3.90 -1.01
C ILE A 89 9.40 5.00 -1.15
N ASN A 90 9.31 6.05 -0.33
CA ASN A 90 10.21 7.20 -0.36
C ASN A 90 10.50 7.72 1.03
N ASN A 91 11.70 8.26 1.20
CA ASN A 91 12.16 8.97 2.38
C ASN A 91 12.17 8.08 3.64
N SER A 92 11.95 8.66 4.82
CA SER A 92 12.10 7.97 6.10
C SER A 92 11.08 8.44 7.12
N CYS A 93 10.84 7.61 8.11
CA CYS A 93 10.07 7.93 9.30
C CYS A 93 10.40 6.93 10.44
N THR A 94 9.74 7.10 11.57
CA THR A 94 9.74 6.13 12.66
C THR A 94 8.35 5.51 12.78
N ILE A 95 8.29 4.19 12.76
CA ILE A 95 7.04 3.40 12.87
C ILE A 95 7.07 2.61 14.16
N ASN A 96 6.15 2.89 15.10
CA ASN A 96 6.10 2.21 16.40
C ASN A 96 7.48 2.08 17.05
N ASN A 97 8.25 3.19 17.09
CA ASN A 97 9.63 3.29 17.60
C ASN A 97 10.71 2.56 16.77
N ILE A 98 10.41 2.12 15.56
CA ILE A 98 11.38 1.54 14.63
C ILE A 98 11.66 2.55 13.52
N ASP A 99 12.92 2.93 13.37
CA ASP A 99 13.34 3.82 12.26
C ASP A 99 13.37 3.03 10.96
N VAL A 100 12.73 3.59 9.94
CA VAL A 100 12.63 2.98 8.60
C VAL A 100 12.98 3.98 7.51
N VAL A 101 13.53 3.48 6.43
CA VAL A 101 13.92 4.24 5.25
C VAL A 101 13.36 3.62 3.98
N GLU A 102 13.50 4.31 2.87
CA GLU A 102 13.11 3.82 1.56
C GLU A 102 13.59 2.39 1.31
N GLY A 103 12.66 1.51 0.91
CA GLY A 103 12.92 0.10 0.64
C GLY A 103 12.69 -0.82 1.83
N ASP A 104 12.51 -0.30 3.03
CA ASP A 104 12.22 -1.12 4.20
C ASP A 104 10.78 -1.62 4.21
N GLY A 105 10.58 -2.81 4.76
CA GLY A 105 9.29 -3.43 4.99
C GLY A 105 9.12 -3.88 6.44
N LEU A 106 7.94 -3.67 7.01
CA LEU A 106 7.56 -4.10 8.36
C LEU A 106 6.28 -4.93 8.33
N SER A 107 6.26 -6.00 9.11
CA SER A 107 5.06 -6.81 9.33
C SER A 107 4.53 -6.59 10.74
N PHE A 108 3.22 -6.47 10.87
CA PHE A 108 2.52 -6.30 12.14
C PHE A 108 1.50 -7.40 12.34
N THR A 109 1.51 -7.99 13.53
CA THR A 109 0.47 -8.93 14.00
C THR A 109 0.18 -8.61 15.45
N SER A 110 -1.09 -8.60 15.81
CA SER A 110 -1.53 -8.33 17.19
C SER A 110 -1.21 -6.92 17.71
N GLU A 111 -0.89 -5.99 16.82
CA GLU A 111 -0.78 -4.58 17.15
C GLU A 111 -2.15 -3.90 17.05
N SER A 112 -2.40 -2.93 17.92
CA SER A 112 -3.65 -2.15 17.94
C SER A 112 -3.51 -0.80 17.24
N GLU A 113 -2.28 -0.33 17.05
CA GLU A 113 -2.00 1.00 16.51
C GLU A 113 -0.74 1.00 15.64
N LEU A 114 -0.80 1.72 14.55
CA LEU A 114 0.34 2.15 13.75
C LEU A 114 0.60 3.62 14.05
N PHE A 115 1.70 3.93 14.71
CA PHE A 115 2.12 5.31 15.00
C PHE A 115 3.30 5.72 14.13
N ILE A 116 3.10 6.74 13.30
CA ILE A 116 4.10 7.32 12.41
C ILE A 116 4.61 8.62 13.04
N SER A 117 5.91 8.74 13.18
CA SER A 117 6.57 9.92 13.71
C SER A 117 7.89 10.20 12.99
N ASN A 118 8.53 11.32 13.28
CA ASN A 118 9.80 11.74 12.67
C ASN A 118 9.78 11.62 11.14
N SER A 119 8.63 11.87 10.54
CA SER A 119 8.43 11.71 9.10
C SER A 119 8.91 12.94 8.33
N ASN A 120 9.52 12.68 7.18
CA ASN A 120 9.97 13.68 6.23
C ASN A 120 9.40 13.35 4.86
N ASN A 121 8.14 13.70 4.62
CA ASN A 121 7.40 13.32 3.41
C ASN A 121 7.53 11.82 3.10
N CYS A 122 7.46 11.00 4.16
CA CYS A 122 7.59 9.56 4.04
C CYS A 122 6.40 8.98 3.30
N GLU A 123 6.61 8.38 2.14
CA GLU A 123 5.57 7.73 1.38
C GLU A 123 5.53 6.23 1.69
N ILE A 124 4.34 5.75 2.05
CA ILE A 124 4.12 4.41 2.57
C ILE A 124 2.98 3.74 1.84
N ILE A 125 3.13 2.45 1.57
CA ILE A 125 2.01 1.54 1.27
C ILE A 125 1.80 0.62 2.47
N LEU A 126 0.55 0.49 2.90
CA LEU A 126 0.10 -0.43 3.93
C LEU A 126 -0.86 -1.47 3.33
N PHE A 127 -0.49 -2.73 3.47
CA PHE A 127 -1.34 -3.87 3.17
C PHE A 127 -2.07 -4.27 4.45
N ASP A 128 -3.38 -4.28 4.39
CA ASP A 128 -4.28 -4.79 5.42
C ASP A 128 -4.83 -6.13 4.93
N LEU A 129 -4.39 -7.21 5.54
CA LEU A 129 -4.56 -8.57 5.04
C LEU A 129 -5.38 -9.42 6.00
N PHE A 130 -6.14 -10.35 5.43
CA PHE A 130 -6.82 -11.37 6.22
C PHE A 130 -5.82 -12.23 7.02
N ASN A 131 -6.10 -12.42 8.28
CA ASN A 131 -5.31 -13.28 9.17
C ASN A 131 -5.89 -14.69 9.18
N ARG A 132 -5.26 -15.59 8.47
CA ARG A 132 -5.59 -17.03 8.52
C ARG A 132 -4.95 -17.70 9.72
#